data_d73885ca6a7a8d6c888cfda82ad3b061
#
_entry.id   d73885ca6a7a8d6c888cfda82ad3b061
#
_cell.length_a   1.000
_cell.length_b   1.000
_cell.length_c   1.000
_cell.angle_alpha   90.00
_cell.angle_beta   90.00
_cell.angle_gamma   90.00
#
_symmetry.space_group_name_H-M   'P 1'
#
loop_
_entity.id
_entity.type
_entity.pdbx_description
1 polymer ?
#
loop_
_entity_poly.entity_id
_entity_poly.type
_entity_poly.pdbx_seq_one_letter_code
_entity_poly.pdbx_strand_id
1 'polypeptide(L)'
;MAVLHFAQIFQNKDNIMSTTKPFPLPTGYFGIPLGLAALSLAWFHLENLFPTARTVSDVLGIVASAVWILFILMYAYKLRYYFEDVRAEYHCPVRFSFIALIPITTMLVGDIIYRWNPLISEVMIWIGTVGQLLFSSLRISELWQGGVFEQKSTRPPFYLPAVAANFTSASSLALLGYHDLGYLFFGAGMVAWIIFEPVLLQHLRISSLEPPFRATMGIILAPAFVGASAYLSLNHGEVDTLVKILWGYGFLQLFFLLRLFPWIVEKGLNIGLWGFAFGLASMANSAIAFYHGNVLQGVSIFVFVFSNVMIGLLVLITIYKLTKGQFFLK
;
A
#
# COMPACT_ATOMS: atom_id res chain seq x y z
N MET A 1 16.55 22.26 -11.98
CA MET A 1 16.99 21.78 -13.29
C MET A 1 16.93 20.26 -13.41
N ALA A 2 17.52 19.47 -12.50
CA ALA A 2 17.49 17.99 -12.59
C ALA A 2 16.06 17.41 -12.59
N VAL A 3 15.14 17.91 -11.76
CA VAL A 3 13.74 17.46 -11.69
C VAL A 3 12.97 17.76 -12.99
N LEU A 4 13.21 18.92 -13.60
CA LEU A 4 12.63 19.28 -14.90
C LEU A 4 13.19 18.44 -16.04
N HIS A 5 14.47 18.09 -15.97
CA HIS A 5 15.10 17.22 -16.97
C HIS A 5 14.59 15.78 -16.85
N PHE A 6 14.37 15.30 -15.63
CA PHE A 6 13.75 13.99 -15.38
C PHE A 6 12.30 13.94 -15.92
N ALA A 7 11.52 15.00 -15.70
CA ALA A 7 10.16 15.13 -16.24
C ALA A 7 10.14 15.16 -17.78
N GLN A 8 11.09 15.86 -18.43
CA GLN A 8 11.18 15.94 -19.90
C GLN A 8 11.49 14.59 -20.56
N ILE A 9 12.26 13.72 -19.91
CA ILE A 9 12.55 12.36 -20.42
C ILE A 9 11.26 11.54 -20.56
N PHE A 10 10.26 11.78 -19.71
CA PHE A 10 9.00 11.06 -19.70
C PHE A 10 7.90 11.71 -20.56
N GLN A 11 8.02 12.99 -20.94
CA GLN A 11 6.98 13.74 -21.67
C GLN A 11 6.98 13.57 -23.19
N ASN A 12 7.97 12.93 -23.80
CA ASN A 12 8.01 12.78 -25.25
C ASN A 12 6.94 11.77 -25.73
N LYS A 13 5.88 12.29 -26.34
CA LYS A 13 4.54 11.69 -26.52
C LYS A 13 4.38 10.82 -27.77
N ASP A 14 5.43 10.44 -28.48
CA ASP A 14 5.26 9.79 -29.77
C ASP A 14 5.14 8.26 -29.67
N ASN A 15 3.97 7.78 -30.06
CA ASN A 15 3.62 6.42 -30.53
C ASN A 15 4.71 5.34 -30.40
N ILE A 16 4.80 4.69 -29.24
CA ILE A 16 5.55 3.45 -29.11
C ILE A 16 4.62 2.39 -28.54
N MET A 17 3.85 1.72 -29.39
CA MET A 17 3.47 0.34 -29.11
C MET A 17 4.77 -0.47 -29.16
N SER A 18 5.41 -0.66 -28.02
CA SER A 18 6.62 -1.48 -27.95
C SER A 18 6.26 -2.93 -28.25
N THR A 19 6.88 -3.49 -29.28
CA THR A 19 6.84 -4.90 -29.62
C THR A 19 7.65 -5.78 -28.65
N THR A 20 8.22 -5.18 -27.61
CA THR A 20 9.01 -5.86 -26.57
C THR A 20 8.09 -6.53 -25.55
N LYS A 21 8.40 -7.78 -25.19
CA LYS A 21 7.69 -8.46 -24.11
C LYS A 21 7.79 -7.65 -22.82
N PRO A 22 6.68 -7.48 -22.06
CA PRO A 22 6.72 -6.75 -20.82
C PRO A 22 7.62 -7.46 -19.81
N PHE A 23 8.22 -6.70 -18.90
CA PHE A 23 9.02 -7.28 -17.82
C PHE A 23 8.15 -8.23 -16.97
N PRO A 24 8.63 -9.42 -16.61
CA PRO A 24 7.80 -10.48 -16.02
C PRO A 24 7.29 -10.15 -14.60
N LEU A 25 7.85 -9.13 -13.92
CA LEU A 25 7.42 -8.70 -12.60
C LEU A 25 6.71 -7.34 -12.66
N PRO A 26 5.37 -7.29 -12.57
CA PRO A 26 4.63 -6.04 -12.49
C PRO A 26 4.93 -5.28 -11.20
N THR A 27 4.93 -3.94 -11.24
CA THR A 27 5.16 -3.09 -10.07
C THR A 27 4.11 -3.31 -8.95
N GLY A 28 2.90 -3.74 -9.30
CA GLY A 28 1.86 -4.11 -8.33
C GLY A 28 2.27 -5.26 -7.36
N TYR A 29 3.28 -6.05 -7.71
CA TYR A 29 3.77 -7.13 -6.84
C TYR A 29 4.49 -6.61 -5.59
N PHE A 30 4.91 -5.35 -5.55
CA PHE A 30 5.37 -4.70 -4.31
C PHE A 30 4.30 -4.71 -3.19
N GLY A 31 3.04 -4.97 -3.51
CA GLY A 31 2.01 -5.26 -2.51
C GLY A 31 2.33 -6.47 -1.61
N ILE A 32 3.16 -7.42 -2.07
CA ILE A 32 3.57 -8.59 -1.29
C ILE A 32 4.46 -8.17 -0.10
N PRO A 33 5.65 -7.58 -0.33
CA PRO A 33 6.48 -7.13 0.79
C PRO A 33 5.80 -6.01 1.59
N LEU A 34 4.96 -5.17 0.99
CA LEU A 34 4.15 -4.18 1.70
C LEU A 34 3.26 -4.82 2.77
N GLY A 35 2.45 -5.81 2.38
CA GLY A 35 1.53 -6.49 3.30
C GLY A 35 2.26 -7.27 4.39
N LEU A 36 3.37 -7.94 4.05
CA LEU A 36 4.20 -8.66 5.01
C LEU A 36 4.89 -7.71 5.99
N ALA A 37 5.41 -6.58 5.52
CA ALA A 37 6.03 -5.57 6.35
C ALA A 37 5.03 -4.96 7.34
N ALA A 38 3.85 -4.57 6.85
CA ALA A 38 2.80 -4.03 7.71
C ALA A 38 2.32 -5.06 8.76
N LEU A 39 2.23 -6.35 8.38
CA LEU A 39 1.89 -7.41 9.33
C LEU A 39 3.00 -7.64 10.36
N SER A 40 4.28 -7.57 9.96
CA SER A 40 5.42 -7.64 10.88
C SER A 40 5.33 -6.55 11.94
N LEU A 41 5.02 -5.30 11.55
CA LEU A 41 4.86 -4.18 12.47
C LEU A 41 3.65 -4.38 13.41
N ALA A 42 2.55 -4.96 12.95
CA ALA A 42 1.43 -5.32 13.82
C ALA A 42 1.86 -6.34 14.88
N TRP A 43 2.60 -7.39 14.52
CA TRP A 43 3.13 -8.34 15.49
C TRP A 43 4.16 -7.71 16.44
N PHE A 44 4.93 -6.72 15.98
CA PHE A 44 5.85 -6.00 16.84
C PHE A 44 5.12 -5.24 17.97
N HIS A 45 4.02 -4.55 17.66
CA HIS A 45 3.23 -3.84 18.67
C HIS A 45 2.55 -4.79 19.68
N LEU A 46 2.41 -6.07 19.34
CA LEU A 46 1.85 -7.08 20.23
C LEU A 46 2.89 -7.64 21.23
N GLU A 47 4.20 -7.36 21.07
CA GLU A 47 5.25 -7.96 21.91
C GLU A 47 5.10 -7.63 23.40
N ASN A 48 4.55 -6.48 23.74
CA ASN A 48 4.30 -6.08 25.12
C ASN A 48 3.27 -6.96 25.84
N LEU A 49 2.38 -7.63 25.10
CA LEU A 49 1.39 -8.58 25.64
C LEU A 49 1.89 -10.02 25.56
N PHE A 50 2.59 -10.35 24.49
CA PHE A 50 3.04 -11.72 24.22
C PHE A 50 4.49 -11.70 23.72
N PRO A 51 5.47 -12.06 24.56
CA PRO A 51 6.90 -12.01 24.16
C PRO A 51 7.23 -12.82 22.90
N THR A 52 6.49 -13.92 22.64
CA THR A 52 6.64 -14.71 21.42
C THR A 52 6.24 -13.97 20.14
N ALA A 53 5.45 -12.90 20.27
CA ALA A 53 5.06 -12.07 19.13
C ALA A 53 6.27 -11.41 18.45
N ARG A 54 7.33 -11.11 19.21
CA ARG A 54 8.59 -10.60 18.67
C ARG A 54 9.20 -11.55 17.64
N THR A 55 9.28 -12.84 17.95
CA THR A 55 9.84 -13.83 17.01
C THR A 55 9.03 -13.86 15.70
N VAL A 56 7.69 -13.81 15.79
CA VAL A 56 6.83 -13.77 14.61
C VAL A 56 7.07 -12.49 13.81
N SER A 57 7.13 -11.35 14.49
CA SER A 57 7.47 -10.06 13.88
C SER A 57 8.81 -10.11 13.15
N ASP A 58 9.87 -10.64 13.81
CA ASP A 58 11.21 -10.70 13.23
C ASP A 58 11.24 -11.59 11.97
N VAL A 59 10.62 -12.76 12.01
CA VAL A 59 10.53 -13.67 10.85
C VAL A 59 9.79 -12.99 9.69
N LEU A 60 8.63 -12.40 9.94
CA LEU A 60 7.87 -11.67 8.92
C LEU A 60 8.66 -10.48 8.36
N GLY A 61 9.33 -9.73 9.24
CA GLY A 61 10.13 -8.58 8.87
C GLY A 61 11.35 -8.94 8.00
N ILE A 62 12.05 -10.02 8.33
CA ILE A 62 13.16 -10.54 7.53
C ILE A 62 12.67 -10.99 6.16
N VAL A 63 11.56 -11.74 6.10
CA VAL A 63 10.97 -12.18 4.82
C VAL A 63 10.52 -10.99 3.99
N ALA A 64 9.81 -10.03 4.58
CA ALA A 64 9.38 -8.81 3.90
C ALA A 64 10.55 -8.02 3.32
N SER A 65 11.61 -7.82 4.12
CA SER A 65 12.82 -7.10 3.71
C SER A 65 13.58 -7.82 2.60
N ALA A 66 13.70 -9.15 2.68
CA ALA A 66 14.35 -9.95 1.64
C ALA A 66 13.59 -9.88 0.30
N VAL A 67 12.25 -9.98 0.34
CA VAL A 67 11.41 -9.84 -0.87
C VAL A 67 11.47 -8.42 -1.41
N TRP A 68 11.49 -7.41 -0.55
CA TRP A 68 11.64 -6.01 -0.95
C TRP A 68 12.99 -5.78 -1.65
N ILE A 69 14.12 -6.26 -1.07
CA ILE A 69 15.45 -6.16 -1.69
C ILE A 69 15.43 -6.80 -3.08
N LEU A 70 14.91 -8.01 -3.19
CA LEU A 70 14.79 -8.72 -4.47
C LEU A 70 14.02 -7.88 -5.48
N PHE A 71 12.88 -7.32 -5.11
CA PHE A 71 12.04 -6.55 -6.02
C PHE A 71 12.64 -5.19 -6.38
N ILE A 72 13.37 -4.54 -5.48
CA ILE A 72 14.14 -3.33 -5.79
C ILE A 72 15.24 -3.64 -6.82
N LEU A 73 15.98 -4.73 -6.64
CA LEU A 73 17.00 -5.15 -7.61
C LEU A 73 16.39 -5.48 -8.97
N MET A 74 15.26 -6.19 -8.99
CA MET A 74 14.53 -6.49 -10.22
C MET A 74 13.98 -5.22 -10.89
N TYR A 75 13.50 -4.25 -10.11
CA TYR A 75 13.03 -2.98 -10.66
C TYR A 75 14.19 -2.11 -11.18
N ALA A 76 15.34 -2.11 -10.50
CA ALA A 76 16.56 -1.47 -11.00
C ALA A 76 17.04 -2.11 -12.32
N TYR A 77 16.99 -3.43 -12.42
CA TYR A 77 17.25 -4.16 -13.66
C TYR A 77 16.24 -3.77 -14.77
N LYS A 78 14.94 -3.68 -14.42
CA LYS A 78 13.90 -3.21 -15.34
C LYS A 78 14.17 -1.79 -15.82
N LEU A 79 14.53 -0.86 -14.94
CA LEU A 79 14.92 0.51 -15.30
C LEU A 79 16.09 0.56 -16.28
N ARG A 80 17.07 -0.36 -16.15
CA ARG A 80 18.28 -0.37 -17.00
C ARG A 80 18.06 -1.01 -18.36
N TYR A 81 17.25 -2.09 -18.42
CA TYR A 81 17.15 -2.93 -19.62
C TYR A 81 15.76 -2.94 -20.27
N TYR A 82 14.71 -2.49 -19.56
CA TYR A 82 13.32 -2.48 -20.00
C TYR A 82 12.69 -1.10 -19.81
N PHE A 83 13.46 -0.04 -20.08
CA PHE A 83 13.05 1.34 -19.81
C PHE A 83 11.73 1.72 -20.51
N GLU A 84 11.48 1.22 -21.71
CA GLU A 84 10.23 1.45 -22.43
C GLU A 84 9.01 0.85 -21.71
N ASP A 85 9.18 -0.30 -21.04
CA ASP A 85 8.09 -0.86 -20.22
C ASP A 85 7.85 -0.01 -18.96
N VAL A 86 8.90 0.52 -18.34
CA VAL A 86 8.75 1.48 -17.22
C VAL A 86 8.02 2.74 -17.68
N ARG A 87 8.38 3.26 -18.84
CA ARG A 87 7.71 4.41 -19.46
C ARG A 87 6.25 4.12 -19.77
N ALA A 88 5.95 2.93 -20.29
CA ALA A 88 4.59 2.48 -20.54
C ALA A 88 3.78 2.30 -19.24
N GLU A 89 4.40 1.82 -18.15
CA GLU A 89 3.76 1.80 -16.82
C GLU A 89 3.46 3.21 -16.32
N TYR A 90 4.41 4.10 -16.40
CA TYR A 90 4.26 5.49 -15.93
C TYR A 90 3.11 6.22 -16.64
N HIS A 91 2.94 6.01 -17.95
CA HIS A 91 1.87 6.65 -18.73
C HIS A 91 0.54 5.87 -18.71
N CYS A 92 0.54 4.63 -18.23
CA CYS A 92 -0.69 3.84 -18.17
C CYS A 92 -1.63 4.38 -17.07
N PRO A 93 -2.91 4.70 -17.39
CA PRO A 93 -3.86 5.30 -16.44
C PRO A 93 -4.11 4.48 -15.17
N VAL A 94 -3.83 3.19 -15.18
CA VAL A 94 -4.04 2.29 -14.03
C VAL A 94 -2.72 1.88 -13.39
N ARG A 95 -1.73 1.48 -14.23
CA ARG A 95 -0.48 0.90 -13.72
C ARG A 95 0.43 1.90 -13.03
N PHE A 96 0.37 3.20 -13.41
CA PHE A 96 1.20 4.23 -12.77
C PHE A 96 1.02 4.28 -11.25
N SER A 97 -0.20 4.06 -10.76
CA SER A 97 -0.51 4.12 -9.32
C SER A 97 0.28 3.09 -8.50
N PHE A 98 0.63 1.95 -9.09
CA PHE A 98 1.41 0.93 -8.40
C PHE A 98 2.88 1.30 -8.21
N ILE A 99 3.41 2.29 -8.95
CA ILE A 99 4.77 2.80 -8.75
C ILE A 99 4.92 3.37 -7.32
N ALA A 100 3.86 3.94 -6.77
CA ALA A 100 3.83 4.43 -5.40
C ALA A 100 4.08 3.34 -4.33
N LEU A 101 3.87 2.05 -4.66
CA LEU A 101 4.19 0.95 -3.74
C LEU A 101 5.69 0.88 -3.42
N ILE A 102 6.57 1.33 -4.32
CA ILE A 102 8.01 1.30 -4.11
C ILE A 102 8.41 2.17 -2.91
N PRO A 103 8.13 3.49 -2.90
CA PRO A 103 8.44 4.34 -1.75
C PRO A 103 7.67 3.94 -0.49
N ILE A 104 6.39 3.54 -0.60
CA ILE A 104 5.58 3.10 0.55
C ILE A 104 6.24 1.88 1.22
N THR A 105 6.60 0.86 0.45
CA THR A 105 7.22 -0.35 1.00
C THR A 105 8.61 -0.06 1.56
N THR A 106 9.35 0.88 0.94
CA THR A 106 10.67 1.30 1.45
C THR A 106 10.56 1.93 2.83
N MET A 107 9.54 2.77 3.07
CA MET A 107 9.28 3.33 4.41
C MET A 107 8.96 2.24 5.43
N LEU A 108 8.05 1.30 5.12
CA LEU A 108 7.69 0.24 6.06
C LEU A 108 8.85 -0.72 6.36
N VAL A 109 9.72 -1.01 5.38
CA VAL A 109 10.95 -1.77 5.64
C VAL A 109 11.91 -0.93 6.50
N GLY A 110 11.97 0.37 6.29
CA GLY A 110 12.66 1.31 7.18
C GLY A 110 12.15 1.21 8.63
N ASP A 111 10.83 1.23 8.83
CA ASP A 111 10.20 1.10 10.15
C ASP A 111 10.58 -0.23 10.84
N ILE A 112 10.65 -1.33 10.09
CA ILE A 112 11.11 -2.63 10.60
C ILE A 112 12.59 -2.55 11.02
N ILE A 113 13.45 -1.92 10.22
CA ILE A 113 14.89 -1.84 10.46
C ILE A 113 15.21 -0.93 11.67
N TYR A 114 14.32 -0.02 12.04
CA TYR A 114 14.54 0.95 13.12
C TYR A 114 15.06 0.32 14.41
N ARG A 115 14.55 -0.84 14.79
CA ARG A 115 14.96 -1.56 16.01
C ARG A 115 16.38 -2.12 15.98
N TRP A 116 16.98 -2.30 14.80
CA TRP A 116 18.35 -2.82 14.65
C TRP A 116 19.34 -1.72 14.27
N ASN A 117 18.92 -0.79 13.40
CA ASN A 117 19.75 0.29 12.94
C ASN A 117 18.93 1.55 12.64
N PRO A 118 18.78 2.45 13.64
CA PRO A 118 18.01 3.68 13.49
C PRO A 118 18.48 4.57 12.34
N LEU A 119 19.80 4.63 12.09
CA LEU A 119 20.36 5.47 11.03
C LEU A 119 19.95 4.99 9.63
N ILE A 120 20.06 3.68 9.37
CA ILE A 120 19.63 3.11 8.09
C ILE A 120 18.13 3.29 7.93
N SER A 121 17.35 3.06 8.99
CA SER A 121 15.90 3.30 9.02
C SER A 121 15.57 4.73 8.62
N GLU A 122 16.17 5.72 9.28
CA GLU A 122 15.93 7.13 9.02
C GLU A 122 16.19 7.48 7.54
N VAL A 123 17.33 7.03 6.99
CA VAL A 123 17.65 7.23 5.57
C VAL A 123 16.58 6.60 4.66
N MET A 124 16.13 5.38 4.95
CA MET A 124 15.11 4.71 4.15
C MET A 124 13.77 5.42 4.22
N ILE A 125 13.35 5.87 5.41
CA ILE A 125 12.11 6.60 5.61
C ILE A 125 12.15 7.93 4.82
N TRP A 126 13.27 8.68 4.88
CA TRP A 126 13.40 9.92 4.13
C TRP A 126 13.43 9.68 2.61
N ILE A 127 14.12 8.64 2.14
CA ILE A 127 14.09 8.26 0.71
C ILE A 127 12.66 7.94 0.26
N GLY A 128 11.92 7.17 1.06
CA GLY A 128 10.53 6.85 0.76
C GLY A 128 9.62 8.07 0.78
N THR A 129 9.72 8.92 1.82
CA THR A 129 8.91 10.13 1.98
C THR A 129 9.16 11.15 0.87
N VAL A 130 10.42 11.42 0.54
CA VAL A 130 10.76 12.32 -0.56
C VAL A 130 10.37 11.70 -1.91
N GLY A 131 10.62 10.42 -2.09
CA GLY A 131 10.28 9.69 -3.31
C GLY A 131 8.78 9.71 -3.61
N GLN A 132 7.92 9.48 -2.61
CA GLN A 132 6.48 9.55 -2.78
C GLN A 132 5.99 10.98 -3.08
N LEU A 133 6.56 12.00 -2.43
CA LEU A 133 6.21 13.40 -2.71
C LEU A 133 6.58 13.79 -4.14
N LEU A 134 7.78 13.45 -4.59
CA LEU A 134 8.22 13.71 -5.95
C LEU A 134 7.32 12.99 -6.96
N PHE A 135 7.01 11.71 -6.73
CA PHE A 135 6.13 10.96 -7.60
C PHE A 135 4.72 11.56 -7.65
N SER A 136 4.13 11.88 -6.49
CA SER A 136 2.82 12.51 -6.41
C SER A 136 2.80 13.89 -7.06
N SER A 137 3.82 14.71 -6.80
CA SER A 137 3.94 16.04 -7.40
C SER A 137 4.07 16.02 -8.92
N LEU A 138 4.78 15.02 -9.47
CA LEU A 138 4.97 14.89 -10.91
C LEU A 138 3.75 14.27 -11.59
N ARG A 139 3.14 13.25 -10.96
CA ARG A 139 2.15 12.43 -11.65
C ARG A 139 0.70 12.77 -11.27
N ILE A 140 0.42 13.06 -9.98
CA ILE A 140 -0.92 13.42 -9.55
C ILE A 140 -1.27 14.86 -10.00
N SER A 141 -0.29 15.78 -10.01
CA SER A 141 -0.52 17.16 -10.46
C SER A 141 -0.94 17.24 -11.94
N GLU A 142 -0.54 16.27 -12.77
CA GLU A 142 -0.98 16.21 -14.18
C GLU A 142 -2.51 16.07 -14.30
N LEU A 143 -3.18 15.50 -13.29
CA LEU A 143 -4.65 15.41 -13.26
C LEU A 143 -5.32 16.80 -13.24
N TRP A 144 -4.65 17.79 -12.69
CA TRP A 144 -5.18 19.16 -12.60
C TRP A 144 -5.08 19.92 -13.91
N GLN A 145 -4.30 19.41 -14.86
CA GLN A 145 -4.19 20.00 -16.20
C GLN A 145 -5.33 19.53 -17.13
N GLY A 146 -6.09 18.52 -16.73
CA GLY A 146 -7.15 17.94 -17.57
C GLY A 146 -6.64 17.14 -18.76
N GLY A 147 -7.48 16.29 -19.32
CA GLY A 147 -7.24 15.61 -20.61
C GLY A 147 -6.22 14.47 -20.62
N VAL A 148 -5.33 14.38 -19.65
CA VAL A 148 -4.26 13.36 -19.63
C VAL A 148 -4.73 12.02 -19.08
N PHE A 149 -5.68 12.05 -18.14
CA PHE A 149 -6.24 10.87 -17.52
C PHE A 149 -7.70 10.68 -17.94
N GLU A 150 -7.93 9.65 -18.72
CA GLU A 150 -9.27 9.17 -19.00
C GLU A 150 -9.95 8.71 -17.69
N GLN A 151 -11.27 8.55 -17.72
CA GLN A 151 -12.06 7.94 -16.63
C GLN A 151 -11.47 6.61 -16.12
N LYS A 152 -10.64 5.94 -16.94
CA LYS A 152 -9.94 4.70 -16.60
C LYS A 152 -8.93 4.85 -15.45
N SER A 153 -8.46 6.04 -15.13
CA SER A 153 -7.53 6.28 -14.01
C SER A 153 -8.25 6.28 -12.66
N THR A 154 -9.55 6.57 -12.62
CA THR A 154 -10.36 6.58 -11.39
C THR A 154 -10.68 5.15 -10.96
N ARG A 155 -9.68 4.47 -10.41
CA ARG A 155 -9.77 3.08 -9.94
C ARG A 155 -9.13 2.94 -8.55
N PRO A 156 -9.42 1.88 -7.78
CA PRO A 156 -8.90 1.72 -6.42
C PRO A 156 -7.39 1.93 -6.26
N PRO A 157 -6.50 1.52 -7.20
CA PRO A 157 -5.06 1.78 -7.08
C PRO A 157 -4.69 3.26 -6.95
N PHE A 158 -5.55 4.18 -7.36
CA PHE A 158 -5.32 5.61 -7.25
C PHE A 158 -5.14 6.10 -5.80
N TYR A 159 -5.65 5.36 -4.82
CA TYR A 159 -5.38 5.64 -3.40
C TYR A 159 -3.91 5.47 -3.01
N LEU A 160 -3.13 4.67 -3.75
CA LEU A 160 -1.75 4.39 -3.37
C LEU A 160 -0.89 5.66 -3.35
N PRO A 161 -0.79 6.45 -4.44
CA PRO A 161 0.07 7.63 -4.45
C PRO A 161 -0.47 8.82 -3.64
N ALA A 162 -1.79 8.97 -3.54
CA ALA A 162 -2.37 10.18 -2.97
C ALA A 162 -2.72 10.02 -1.48
N VAL A 163 -3.14 8.82 -1.05
CA VAL A 163 -3.65 8.57 0.29
C VAL A 163 -2.71 7.69 1.09
N ALA A 164 -2.47 6.45 0.63
CA ALA A 164 -1.69 5.47 1.38
C ALA A 164 -0.24 5.93 1.60
N ALA A 165 0.39 6.53 0.59
CA ALA A 165 1.75 7.06 0.69
C ALA A 165 1.87 8.16 1.77
N ASN A 166 0.89 9.05 1.86
CA ASN A 166 0.86 10.11 2.88
C ASN A 166 0.64 9.53 4.28
N PHE A 167 -0.28 8.57 4.46
CA PHE A 167 -0.49 7.93 5.76
C PHE A 167 0.74 7.13 6.21
N THR A 168 1.44 6.45 5.28
CA THR A 168 2.69 5.76 5.61
C THR A 168 3.79 6.75 5.99
N SER A 169 3.93 7.88 5.26
CA SER A 169 4.86 8.94 5.66
C SER A 169 4.54 9.47 7.05
N ALA A 170 3.26 9.63 7.38
CA ALA A 170 2.83 10.10 8.69
C ALA A 170 3.26 9.16 9.82
N SER A 171 3.01 7.85 9.67
CA SER A 171 3.39 6.85 10.68
C SER A 171 4.91 6.68 10.80
N SER A 172 5.64 6.64 9.68
CA SER A 172 7.10 6.49 9.69
C SER A 172 7.82 7.72 10.25
N LEU A 173 7.30 8.94 9.98
CA LEU A 173 7.83 10.16 10.58
C LEU A 173 7.53 10.24 12.07
N ALA A 174 6.37 9.75 12.53
CA ALA A 174 6.06 9.63 13.95
C ALA A 174 7.05 8.70 14.67
N LEU A 175 7.42 7.58 14.06
CA LEU A 175 8.44 6.65 14.57
C LEU A 175 9.80 7.34 14.77
N LEU A 176 10.16 8.27 13.88
CA LEU A 176 11.39 9.06 13.98
C LEU A 176 11.28 10.25 14.96
N GLY A 177 10.11 10.49 15.57
CA GLY A 177 9.85 11.62 16.46
C GLY A 177 9.43 12.92 15.77
N TYR A 178 9.26 12.94 14.45
CA TYR A 178 8.81 14.12 13.70
C TYR A 178 7.28 14.20 13.66
N HIS A 179 6.63 14.28 14.84
CA HIS A 179 5.16 14.23 14.95
C HIS A 179 4.46 15.36 14.20
N ASP A 180 4.94 16.61 14.30
CA ASP A 180 4.31 17.75 13.61
C ASP A 180 4.31 17.56 12.09
N LEU A 181 5.44 17.13 11.55
CA LEU A 181 5.54 16.80 10.12
C LEU A 181 4.65 15.61 9.76
N GLY A 182 4.59 14.59 10.61
CA GLY A 182 3.68 13.46 10.48
C GLY A 182 2.21 13.91 10.39
N TYR A 183 1.78 14.87 11.22
CA TYR A 183 0.42 15.43 11.14
C TYR A 183 0.15 16.16 9.83
N LEU A 184 1.14 16.84 9.22
CA LEU A 184 0.97 17.45 7.88
C LEU A 184 0.71 16.38 6.83
N PHE A 185 1.46 15.29 6.83
CA PHE A 185 1.23 14.16 5.92
C PHE A 185 -0.10 13.46 6.19
N PHE A 186 -0.45 13.27 7.45
CA PHE A 186 -1.75 12.70 7.82
C PHE A 186 -2.89 13.56 7.28
N GLY A 187 -2.84 14.87 7.48
CA GLY A 187 -3.82 15.82 6.97
C GLY A 187 -3.93 15.79 5.45
N ALA A 188 -2.80 15.76 4.74
CA ALA A 188 -2.77 15.62 3.29
C ALA A 188 -3.43 14.33 2.81
N GLY A 189 -3.14 13.19 3.47
CA GLY A 189 -3.76 11.90 3.19
C GLY A 189 -5.27 11.91 3.44
N MET A 190 -5.72 12.48 4.57
CA MET A 190 -7.14 12.58 4.91
C MET A 190 -7.92 13.44 3.92
N VAL A 191 -7.42 14.61 3.57
CA VAL A 191 -8.07 15.51 2.60
C VAL A 191 -8.11 14.86 1.23
N ALA A 192 -7.01 14.25 0.77
CA ALA A 192 -6.98 13.51 -0.49
C ALA A 192 -8.02 12.38 -0.51
N TRP A 193 -8.13 11.61 0.58
CA TRP A 193 -9.12 10.53 0.68
C TRP A 193 -10.56 11.05 0.59
N ILE A 194 -10.90 12.08 1.38
CA ILE A 194 -12.25 12.69 1.37
C ILE A 194 -12.62 13.20 -0.01
N ILE A 195 -11.66 13.72 -0.78
CA ILE A 195 -11.89 14.20 -2.15
C ILE A 195 -12.04 13.04 -3.13
N PHE A 196 -11.19 12.03 -3.05
CA PHE A 196 -11.18 10.93 -4.04
C PHE A 196 -12.25 9.86 -3.80
N GLU A 197 -12.66 9.63 -2.57
CA GLU A 197 -13.66 8.61 -2.22
C GLU A 197 -14.98 8.80 -3.00
N PRO A 198 -15.64 9.98 -2.99
CA PRO A 198 -16.86 10.19 -3.76
C PRO A 198 -16.67 9.99 -5.26
N VAL A 199 -15.52 10.44 -5.80
CA VAL A 199 -15.21 10.32 -7.23
C VAL A 199 -15.05 8.85 -7.63
N LEU A 200 -14.34 8.06 -6.82
CA LEU A 200 -14.16 6.63 -7.05
C LEU A 200 -15.50 5.89 -6.94
N LEU A 201 -16.28 6.13 -5.88
CA LEU A 201 -17.57 5.48 -5.70
C LEU A 201 -18.55 5.83 -6.82
N GLN A 202 -18.56 7.06 -7.29
CA GLN A 202 -19.35 7.48 -8.45
C GLN A 202 -18.92 6.71 -9.71
N HIS A 203 -17.59 6.56 -9.93
CA HIS A 203 -17.09 5.80 -11.07
C HIS A 203 -17.49 4.32 -10.98
N LEU A 204 -17.34 3.68 -9.83
CA LEU A 204 -17.70 2.28 -9.61
C LEU A 204 -19.21 2.04 -9.77
N ARG A 205 -20.04 3.03 -9.47
CA ARG A 205 -21.48 2.94 -9.65
C ARG A 205 -21.89 2.95 -11.13
N ILE A 206 -21.14 3.66 -11.98
CA ILE A 206 -21.46 3.82 -13.40
C ILE A 206 -20.78 2.75 -14.24
N SER A 207 -19.56 2.38 -13.90
CA SER A 207 -18.68 1.52 -14.70
C SER A 207 -18.19 0.33 -13.88
N SER A 208 -18.50 -0.89 -14.34
CA SER A 208 -17.97 -2.11 -13.70
C SER A 208 -16.48 -2.27 -13.98
N LEU A 209 -15.72 -2.71 -12.96
CA LEU A 209 -14.31 -3.07 -13.14
C LEU A 209 -14.18 -4.32 -14.02
N GLU A 210 -13.27 -4.25 -14.98
CA GLU A 210 -12.87 -5.39 -15.78
C GLU A 210 -12.31 -6.51 -14.89
N PRO A 211 -12.57 -7.80 -15.20
CA PRO A 211 -12.21 -8.92 -14.34
C PRO A 211 -10.77 -8.92 -13.81
N PRO A 212 -9.73 -8.58 -14.61
CA PRO A 212 -8.36 -8.56 -14.12
C PRO A 212 -8.09 -7.54 -13.01
N PHE A 213 -8.89 -6.46 -12.96
CA PHE A 213 -8.73 -5.38 -11.99
C PHE A 213 -9.63 -5.50 -10.76
N ARG A 214 -10.58 -6.45 -10.72
CA ARG A 214 -11.50 -6.61 -9.58
C ARG A 214 -10.78 -6.91 -8.26
N ALA A 215 -9.65 -7.62 -8.31
CA ALA A 215 -8.83 -7.88 -7.13
C ALA A 215 -8.29 -6.60 -6.48
N THR A 216 -8.14 -5.50 -7.25
CA THR A 216 -7.70 -4.19 -6.72
C THR A 216 -8.74 -3.53 -5.83
N MET A 217 -10.00 -4.03 -5.79
CA MET A 217 -11.02 -3.58 -4.84
C MET A 217 -10.55 -3.68 -3.39
N GLY A 218 -9.65 -4.62 -3.08
CA GLY A 218 -9.05 -4.73 -1.76
C GLY A 218 -8.32 -3.47 -1.28
N ILE A 219 -7.85 -2.63 -2.20
CA ILE A 219 -7.17 -1.37 -1.86
C ILE A 219 -8.13 -0.37 -1.19
N ILE A 220 -9.44 -0.46 -1.46
CA ILE A 220 -10.47 0.40 -0.83
C ILE A 220 -10.49 0.23 0.70
N LEU A 221 -10.10 -0.94 1.21
CA LEU A 221 -10.02 -1.20 2.64
C LEU A 221 -8.89 -0.39 3.33
N ALA A 222 -7.85 0.00 2.57
CA ALA A 222 -6.66 0.59 3.14
C ALA A 222 -6.88 1.97 3.77
N PRO A 223 -7.52 2.98 3.15
CA PRO A 223 -7.56 4.33 3.68
C PRO A 223 -8.04 4.43 5.12
N ALA A 224 -9.12 3.74 5.49
CA ALA A 224 -9.70 3.80 6.81
C ALA A 224 -8.76 3.19 7.88
N PHE A 225 -8.24 1.98 7.64
CA PHE A 225 -7.41 1.28 8.62
C PHE A 225 -5.95 1.76 8.62
N VAL A 226 -5.39 2.11 7.47
CA VAL A 226 -4.05 2.72 7.39
C VAL A 226 -4.07 4.11 8.02
N GLY A 227 -5.12 4.91 7.76
CA GLY A 227 -5.33 6.19 8.41
C GLY A 227 -5.47 6.07 9.94
N ALA A 228 -6.24 5.07 10.41
CA ALA A 228 -6.34 4.81 11.85
C ALA A 228 -4.97 4.43 12.46
N SER A 229 -4.20 3.55 11.80
CA SER A 229 -2.86 3.18 12.27
C SER A 229 -1.89 4.36 12.26
N ALA A 230 -1.92 5.19 11.21
CA ALA A 230 -1.07 6.37 11.11
C ALA A 230 -1.39 7.40 12.20
N TYR A 231 -2.68 7.63 12.45
CA TYR A 231 -3.09 8.54 13.52
C TYR A 231 -2.74 8.02 14.90
N LEU A 232 -2.89 6.71 15.16
CA LEU A 232 -2.45 6.09 16.42
C LEU A 232 -0.94 6.24 16.64
N SER A 233 -0.12 6.21 15.60
CA SER A 233 1.32 6.49 15.71
C SER A 233 1.61 7.95 16.09
N LEU A 234 0.75 8.89 15.70
CA LEU A 234 0.89 10.32 15.99
C LEU A 234 0.35 10.71 17.35
N ASN A 235 -0.75 10.10 17.82
CA ASN A 235 -1.43 10.43 19.07
C ASN A 235 -1.05 9.49 20.24
N HIS A 236 0.13 8.88 20.19
CA HIS A 236 0.65 7.98 21.23
C HIS A 236 -0.20 6.74 21.52
N GLY A 237 -0.94 6.26 20.53
CA GLY A 237 -1.76 5.04 20.63
C GLY A 237 -3.12 5.23 21.29
N GLU A 238 -3.57 6.45 21.52
CA GLU A 238 -4.85 6.73 22.18
C GLU A 238 -6.03 6.44 21.23
N VAL A 239 -6.96 5.60 21.70
CA VAL A 239 -8.18 5.24 20.95
C VAL A 239 -9.27 6.29 21.21
N ASP A 240 -9.15 7.41 20.54
CA ASP A 240 -10.09 8.53 20.61
C ASP A 240 -11.28 8.40 19.64
N THR A 241 -12.04 9.46 19.50
CA THR A 241 -13.22 9.52 18.63
C THR A 241 -12.87 9.37 17.15
N LEU A 242 -11.75 9.96 16.71
CA LEU A 242 -11.34 9.88 15.29
C LEU A 242 -10.97 8.46 14.89
N VAL A 243 -10.21 7.75 15.72
CA VAL A 243 -9.87 6.33 15.48
C VAL A 243 -11.14 5.47 15.39
N LYS A 244 -12.13 5.72 16.27
CA LYS A 244 -13.41 4.97 16.24
C LYS A 244 -14.23 5.26 14.98
N ILE A 245 -14.25 6.51 14.49
CA ILE A 245 -14.91 6.88 13.23
C ILE A 245 -14.24 6.17 12.05
N LEU A 246 -12.91 6.20 11.97
CA LEU A 246 -12.15 5.51 10.92
C LEU A 246 -12.42 4.00 10.94
N TRP A 247 -12.43 3.38 12.11
CA TRP A 247 -12.77 1.97 12.25
C TRP A 247 -14.20 1.65 11.81
N GLY A 248 -15.17 2.46 12.20
CA GLY A 248 -16.57 2.28 11.80
C GLY A 248 -16.72 2.28 10.28
N TYR A 249 -16.10 3.24 9.60
CA TYR A 249 -16.12 3.27 8.14
C TYR A 249 -15.32 2.11 7.51
N GLY A 250 -14.18 1.76 8.06
CA GLY A 250 -13.38 0.61 7.61
C GLY A 250 -14.15 -0.70 7.70
N PHE A 251 -14.91 -0.94 8.78
CA PHE A 251 -15.77 -2.12 8.89
C PHE A 251 -16.90 -2.12 7.87
N LEU A 252 -17.52 -0.97 7.61
CA LEU A 252 -18.53 -0.87 6.56
C LEU A 252 -17.97 -1.28 5.20
N GLN A 253 -16.78 -0.78 4.85
CA GLN A 253 -16.08 -1.16 3.62
C GLN A 253 -15.71 -2.65 3.63
N LEU A 254 -15.25 -3.20 4.74
CA LEU A 254 -14.95 -4.63 4.88
C LEU A 254 -16.19 -5.48 4.60
N PHE A 255 -17.35 -5.15 5.16
CA PHE A 255 -18.59 -5.89 4.90
C PHE A 255 -19.00 -5.81 3.43
N PHE A 256 -18.85 -4.66 2.78
CA PHE A 256 -19.11 -4.54 1.35
C PHE A 256 -18.16 -5.42 0.53
N LEU A 257 -16.87 -5.43 0.85
CA LEU A 257 -15.89 -6.24 0.15
C LEU A 257 -16.10 -7.74 0.39
N LEU A 258 -16.47 -8.16 1.59
CA LEU A 258 -16.85 -9.55 1.88
C LEU A 258 -18.06 -9.97 1.07
N ARG A 259 -19.10 -9.11 0.97
CA ARG A 259 -20.28 -9.37 0.12
C ARG A 259 -19.92 -9.47 -1.35
N LEU A 260 -18.95 -8.66 -1.82
CA LEU A 260 -18.52 -8.63 -3.22
C LEU A 260 -17.42 -9.68 -3.52
N PHE A 261 -16.88 -10.37 -2.53
CA PHE A 261 -15.74 -11.26 -2.70
C PHE A 261 -15.96 -12.34 -3.77
N PRO A 262 -17.13 -13.02 -3.88
CA PRO A 262 -17.37 -13.98 -4.97
C PRO A 262 -17.22 -13.36 -6.37
N TRP A 263 -17.68 -12.12 -6.56
CA TRP A 263 -17.53 -11.38 -7.81
C TRP A 263 -16.07 -10.95 -8.06
N ILE A 264 -15.35 -10.58 -7.00
CA ILE A 264 -13.92 -10.22 -7.09
C ILE A 264 -13.10 -11.39 -7.60
N VAL A 265 -13.37 -12.60 -7.12
CA VAL A 265 -12.60 -13.82 -7.45
C VAL A 265 -13.23 -14.66 -8.57
N GLU A 266 -14.25 -14.18 -9.26
CA GLU A 266 -14.97 -14.91 -10.33
C GLU A 266 -14.04 -15.52 -11.41
N LYS A 267 -12.96 -14.82 -11.75
CA LYS A 267 -11.94 -15.31 -12.72
C LYS A 267 -10.75 -16.00 -12.04
N GLY A 268 -10.93 -16.42 -10.80
CA GLY A 268 -9.94 -17.14 -10.01
C GLY A 268 -9.06 -16.22 -9.14
N LEU A 269 -8.30 -16.86 -8.26
CA LEU A 269 -7.39 -16.20 -7.34
C LEU A 269 -6.14 -15.72 -8.10
N ASN A 270 -5.77 -14.46 -7.94
CA ASN A 270 -4.60 -13.87 -8.57
C ASN A 270 -3.79 -13.01 -7.57
N ILE A 271 -2.56 -12.66 -7.95
CA ILE A 271 -1.65 -11.87 -7.10
C ILE A 271 -2.20 -10.47 -6.78
N GLY A 272 -3.09 -9.92 -7.60
CA GLY A 272 -3.75 -8.63 -7.32
C GLY A 272 -4.53 -8.61 -6.00
N LEU A 273 -4.89 -9.78 -5.43
CA LEU A 273 -5.51 -9.88 -4.10
C LEU A 273 -4.60 -9.36 -2.97
N TRP A 274 -3.28 -9.20 -3.21
CA TRP A 274 -2.42 -8.50 -2.27
C TRP A 274 -2.82 -7.02 -2.05
N GLY A 275 -3.70 -6.48 -2.89
CA GLY A 275 -4.36 -5.20 -2.64
C GLY A 275 -5.13 -5.13 -1.32
N PHE A 276 -5.57 -6.27 -0.78
CA PHE A 276 -6.19 -6.36 0.55
C PHE A 276 -5.19 -6.28 1.71
N ALA A 277 -3.92 -6.69 1.46
CA ALA A 277 -2.98 -7.00 2.54
C ALA A 277 -2.64 -5.79 3.40
N PHE A 278 -2.46 -4.60 2.80
CA PHE A 278 -2.11 -3.40 3.57
C PHE A 278 -3.26 -2.95 4.48
N GLY A 279 -4.49 -2.95 3.98
CA GLY A 279 -5.68 -2.66 4.79
C GLY A 279 -5.88 -3.68 5.92
N LEU A 280 -5.74 -4.99 5.64
CA LEU A 280 -5.85 -6.06 6.63
C LEU A 280 -4.75 -5.97 7.71
N ALA A 281 -3.50 -5.73 7.31
CA ALA A 281 -2.40 -5.60 8.27
C ALA A 281 -2.57 -4.35 9.15
N SER A 282 -3.01 -3.23 8.60
CA SER A 282 -3.29 -2.01 9.36
C SER A 282 -4.51 -2.16 10.26
N MET A 283 -5.52 -2.94 9.84
CA MET A 283 -6.64 -3.34 10.67
C MET A 283 -6.16 -4.18 11.88
N ALA A 284 -5.25 -5.13 11.67
CA ALA A 284 -4.63 -5.89 12.75
C ALA A 284 -3.82 -4.98 13.70
N ASN A 285 -3.03 -4.06 13.13
CA ASN A 285 -2.21 -3.13 13.91
C ASN A 285 -3.06 -2.23 14.81
N SER A 286 -4.08 -1.58 14.25
CA SER A 286 -4.98 -0.74 15.05
C SER A 286 -5.81 -1.53 16.07
N ALA A 287 -6.13 -2.81 15.79
CA ALA A 287 -6.82 -3.69 16.75
C ALA A 287 -6.04 -3.87 18.06
N ILE A 288 -4.71 -3.85 18.00
CA ILE A 288 -3.86 -3.95 19.19
C ILE A 288 -4.04 -2.73 20.10
N ALA A 289 -4.11 -1.52 19.53
CA ALA A 289 -4.37 -0.29 20.29
C ALA A 289 -5.76 -0.34 20.96
N PHE A 290 -6.79 -0.81 20.25
CA PHE A 290 -8.12 -1.01 20.83
C PHE A 290 -8.12 -2.02 22.00
N TYR A 291 -7.37 -3.10 21.86
CA TYR A 291 -7.21 -4.10 22.92
C TYR A 291 -6.51 -3.52 24.14
N HIS A 292 -5.40 -2.79 23.95
CA HIS A 292 -4.67 -2.10 25.03
C HIS A 292 -5.53 -1.03 25.74
N GLY A 293 -6.32 -0.28 24.97
CA GLY A 293 -7.24 0.73 25.49
C GLY A 293 -8.48 0.15 26.19
N ASN A 294 -8.60 -1.16 26.32
CA ASN A 294 -9.80 -1.86 26.84
C ASN A 294 -11.09 -1.51 26.07
N VAL A 295 -10.97 -1.20 24.79
CA VAL A 295 -12.08 -0.85 23.91
C VAL A 295 -12.35 -2.02 22.95
N LEU A 296 -13.59 -2.55 22.93
CA LEU A 296 -14.02 -3.61 22.01
C LEU A 296 -13.05 -4.82 21.94
N GLN A 297 -12.51 -5.25 23.06
CA GLN A 297 -11.45 -6.29 23.13
C GLN A 297 -11.78 -7.56 22.33
N GLY A 298 -13.02 -8.08 22.44
CA GLY A 298 -13.45 -9.26 21.68
C GLY A 298 -13.41 -9.05 20.17
N VAL A 299 -13.81 -7.86 19.70
CA VAL A 299 -13.74 -7.47 18.29
C VAL A 299 -12.28 -7.36 17.87
N SER A 300 -11.42 -6.76 18.69
CA SER A 300 -10.00 -6.58 18.43
C SER A 300 -9.28 -7.92 18.23
N ILE A 301 -9.54 -8.90 19.10
CA ILE A 301 -8.98 -10.26 18.97
C ILE A 301 -9.45 -10.90 17.65
N PHE A 302 -10.76 -10.85 17.39
CA PHE A 302 -11.33 -11.42 16.17
C PHE A 302 -10.69 -10.79 14.92
N VAL A 303 -10.61 -9.50 14.87
CA VAL A 303 -10.05 -8.73 13.75
C VAL A 303 -8.57 -9.04 13.54
N PHE A 304 -7.80 -9.12 14.61
CA PHE A 304 -6.38 -9.49 14.54
C PHE A 304 -6.22 -10.89 13.94
N VAL A 305 -6.96 -11.87 14.45
CA VAL A 305 -6.91 -13.27 13.96
C VAL A 305 -7.38 -13.33 12.50
N PHE A 306 -8.50 -12.69 12.18
CA PHE A 306 -9.05 -12.64 10.82
C PHE A 306 -8.02 -12.09 9.82
N SER A 307 -7.38 -10.97 10.14
CA SER A 307 -6.35 -10.36 9.27
C SER A 307 -5.17 -11.30 9.03
N ASN A 308 -4.69 -11.96 10.09
CA ASN A 308 -3.59 -12.93 9.98
C ASN A 308 -3.96 -14.13 9.10
N VAL A 309 -5.16 -14.68 9.26
CA VAL A 309 -5.65 -15.79 8.44
C VAL A 309 -5.74 -15.37 6.98
N MET A 310 -6.33 -14.21 6.70
CA MET A 310 -6.48 -13.73 5.32
C MET A 310 -5.13 -13.46 4.65
N ILE A 311 -4.17 -12.83 5.34
CA ILE A 311 -2.82 -12.61 4.79
C ILE A 311 -2.08 -13.95 4.63
N GLY A 312 -2.24 -14.88 5.58
CA GLY A 312 -1.72 -16.24 5.45
C GLY A 312 -2.23 -16.97 4.19
N LEU A 313 -3.52 -16.81 3.87
CA LEU A 313 -4.09 -17.35 2.63
C LEU A 313 -3.48 -16.70 1.38
N LEU A 314 -3.19 -15.38 1.40
CA LEU A 314 -2.49 -14.71 0.30
C LEU A 314 -1.08 -15.26 0.09
N VAL A 315 -0.37 -15.55 1.18
CA VAL A 315 0.96 -16.19 1.13
C VAL A 315 0.83 -17.58 0.49
N LEU A 316 -0.12 -18.41 0.92
CA LEU A 316 -0.34 -19.73 0.35
C LEU A 316 -0.70 -19.68 -1.14
N ILE A 317 -1.55 -18.74 -1.56
CA ILE A 317 -1.87 -18.51 -2.98
C ILE A 317 -0.60 -18.15 -3.75
N THR A 318 0.25 -17.30 -3.18
CA THR A 318 1.50 -16.87 -3.82
C THR A 318 2.47 -18.04 -4.00
N ILE A 319 2.66 -18.85 -2.96
CA ILE A 319 3.50 -20.06 -3.01
C ILE A 319 2.95 -21.05 -4.06
N TYR A 320 1.64 -21.29 -4.05
CA TYR A 320 1.00 -22.16 -5.05
C TYR A 320 1.24 -21.68 -6.48
N LYS A 321 1.12 -20.37 -6.74
CA LYS A 321 1.38 -19.81 -8.08
C LYS A 321 2.85 -19.87 -8.47
N LEU A 322 3.76 -19.69 -7.51
CA LEU A 322 5.20 -19.88 -7.74
C LEU A 322 5.51 -21.33 -8.16
N THR A 323 4.99 -22.32 -7.43
CA THR A 323 5.22 -23.74 -7.72
C THR A 323 4.62 -24.18 -9.08
N LYS A 324 3.54 -23.53 -9.52
CA LYS A 324 2.91 -23.79 -10.82
C LYS A 324 3.48 -22.96 -11.98
N GLY A 325 4.51 -22.13 -11.75
CA GLY A 325 5.07 -21.25 -12.77
C GLY A 325 4.09 -20.19 -13.28
N GLN A 326 3.07 -19.84 -12.49
CA GLN A 326 2.02 -18.88 -12.81
C GLN A 326 2.21 -17.51 -12.11
N PHE A 327 3.33 -17.34 -11.45
CA PHE A 327 3.63 -16.11 -10.72
C PHE A 327 4.10 -14.98 -11.64
N PHE A 328 4.96 -15.30 -12.59
CA PHE A 328 5.49 -14.32 -13.54
C PHE A 328 4.57 -14.15 -14.75
N LEU A 329 4.52 -12.92 -15.29
CA LEU A 329 3.88 -12.68 -16.59
C LEU A 329 4.65 -13.43 -17.69
N LYS A 330 3.91 -14.09 -18.57
CA LYS A 330 4.46 -14.83 -19.70
C LYS A 330 4.57 -13.94 -20.95
#